data_f3c4f34ffdd685913bd40b572041cfd2
#
_entry.id   f3c4f34ffdd685913bd40b572041cfd2
#
_cell.length_a   1.000
_cell.length_b   1.000
_cell.length_c   1.000
_cell.angle_alpha   90.00
_cell.angle_beta   90.00
_cell.angle_gamma   90.00
#
_symmetry.space_group_name_H-M   'P 1'
#
loop_
_entity.id
_entity.type
_entity.pdbx_description
1 polymer ?
#
loop_
_entity_poly.entity_id
_entity_poly.type
_entity_poly.pdbx_seq_one_letter_code
_entity_poly.pdbx_strand_id
1 'polypeptide(L)'
;NPAGNNHGPLNSFAIQICYRQITETPNACGTITTTWDGSAWSNGVPLRNVAAIFTGNYTSTADLEACSVTINTGANVTIAAGHTLTVGGSVTVVGTGTLTINNNAALRQIDGNAVNTGNIIVQRNSTGMVRLDYTAWSSPVSGQQLQAFSPNTLANRFYEYLYTGTTTPTAYQSVSATTNFLKGKGYMIRAANDWPVTSTVFNGQFTGVPFNGDVTMSLGKGYNLLGNPYASPMNTTKFLDDNPSTVGALYFWTHTVPASEGIY
;
A
#
# COMPACT_ATOMS: atom_id res chain seq x y z
N ASN A 1 -37.71 -6.50 8.17
CA ASN A 1 -37.65 -5.09 7.86
C ASN A 1 -37.50 -4.29 9.17
N PRO A 2 -36.32 -3.80 9.56
CA PRO A 2 -36.21 -2.82 10.61
C PRO A 2 -36.01 -1.43 10.00
N ALA A 3 -36.84 -0.57 10.49
CA ALA A 3 -36.95 0.88 10.45
C ALA A 3 -35.88 1.66 9.65
N GLY A 4 -36.38 2.42 8.66
CA GLY A 4 -35.60 3.38 7.91
C GLY A 4 -35.01 4.47 8.81
N ASN A 5 -33.72 4.59 8.81
CA ASN A 5 -33.05 5.79 9.26
C ASN A 5 -33.23 6.88 8.21
N ASN A 6 -34.18 7.76 8.50
CA ASN A 6 -34.41 8.99 7.78
C ASN A 6 -33.24 9.95 8.07
N HIS A 7 -32.16 9.85 7.33
CA HIS A 7 -31.13 10.90 7.34
C HIS A 7 -31.64 12.02 6.44
N GLY A 8 -32.03 13.13 7.06
CA GLY A 8 -32.36 14.38 6.38
C GLY A 8 -31.22 14.82 5.44
N PRO A 9 -31.46 15.82 4.55
CA PRO A 9 -30.47 16.25 3.57
C PRO A 9 -29.23 16.75 4.32
N LEU A 10 -28.16 15.96 4.29
CA LEU A 10 -26.86 16.37 4.79
C LEU A 10 -26.34 17.43 3.83
N ASN A 11 -26.31 18.68 4.30
CA ASN A 11 -25.53 19.74 3.68
C ASN A 11 -24.13 19.23 3.40
N SER A 12 -23.56 19.64 2.29
CA SER A 12 -22.31 19.26 1.66
C SER A 12 -21.07 19.29 2.59
N PHE A 13 -21.06 18.43 3.59
CA PHE A 13 -19.83 18.15 4.31
C PHE A 13 -19.08 17.04 3.54
N ALA A 14 -17.87 17.36 3.09
CA ALA A 14 -16.98 16.35 2.57
C ALA A 14 -16.73 15.35 3.70
N ILE A 15 -17.24 14.12 3.53
CA ILE A 15 -16.98 13.02 4.47
C ILE A 15 -15.52 12.63 4.25
N GLN A 16 -14.72 12.70 5.30
CA GLN A 16 -13.30 12.34 5.26
C GLN A 16 -13.07 11.08 6.08
N ILE A 17 -12.22 10.21 5.58
CA ILE A 17 -11.64 9.12 6.34
C ILE A 17 -10.19 9.46 6.67
N CYS A 18 -9.74 8.95 7.81
CA CYS A 18 -8.35 9.08 8.25
C CYS A 18 -7.74 7.69 8.41
N TYR A 19 -6.66 7.43 7.70
CA TYR A 19 -5.77 6.32 7.98
C TYR A 19 -4.77 6.82 9.02
N ARG A 20 -4.91 6.40 10.26
CA ARG A 20 -3.97 6.78 11.31
C ARG A 20 -2.83 5.79 11.43
N GLN A 21 -1.64 6.33 11.53
CA GLN A 21 -0.49 5.55 11.94
C GLN A 21 -0.60 5.21 13.42
N ILE A 22 -0.03 4.07 13.83
CA ILE A 22 -0.01 3.68 15.25
C ILE A 22 0.76 4.73 16.03
N THR A 23 0.14 5.31 17.05
CA THR A 23 0.78 6.28 17.94
C THR A 23 1.68 5.53 18.95
N GLU A 24 2.85 5.12 18.52
CA GLU A 24 3.96 4.82 19.43
C GLU A 24 4.82 6.07 19.54
N THR A 25 5.35 6.37 20.72
CA THR A 25 6.32 7.46 20.85
C THR A 25 7.58 7.04 20.10
N PRO A 26 8.01 7.79 19.06
CA PRO A 26 9.27 7.48 18.41
C PRO A 26 10.40 7.56 19.44
N ASN A 27 11.20 6.50 19.54
CA ASN A 27 12.44 6.61 20.29
C ASN A 27 13.34 7.60 19.55
N ALA A 28 13.83 8.61 20.24
CA ALA A 28 14.85 9.49 19.67
C ALA A 28 16.01 8.62 19.17
N CYS A 29 16.47 8.88 17.95
CA CYS A 29 17.67 8.23 17.42
C CYS A 29 18.83 8.56 18.35
N GLY A 30 19.49 7.54 18.88
CA GLY A 30 20.76 7.69 19.56
C GLY A 30 21.86 8.17 18.59
N THR A 31 23.01 8.48 19.12
CA THR A 31 24.21 8.82 18.31
C THR A 31 24.87 7.59 17.69
N ILE A 32 24.42 6.38 18.08
CA ILE A 32 25.00 5.11 17.64
C ILE A 32 24.43 4.73 16.28
N THR A 33 25.32 4.36 15.37
CA THR A 33 24.98 3.76 14.10
C THR A 33 25.56 2.36 14.01
N THR A 34 24.90 1.48 13.25
CA THR A 34 25.44 0.18 12.88
C THR A 34 25.37 0.02 11.37
N THR A 35 26.44 -0.51 10.79
CA THR A 35 26.56 -0.70 9.35
C THR A 35 26.61 -2.18 9.02
N TRP A 36 25.75 -2.62 8.10
CA TRP A 36 25.84 -3.92 7.45
C TRP A 36 26.74 -3.82 6.23
N ASP A 37 27.85 -4.57 6.21
CA ASP A 37 28.82 -4.55 5.11
C ASP A 37 28.61 -5.61 4.04
N GLY A 38 27.62 -6.48 4.22
CA GLY A 38 27.32 -7.65 3.39
C GLY A 38 27.62 -8.97 4.11
N SER A 39 28.27 -8.91 5.27
CA SER A 39 28.65 -10.08 6.08
C SER A 39 28.32 -9.93 7.56
N ALA A 40 28.51 -8.74 8.13
CA ALA A 40 28.34 -8.49 9.56
C ALA A 40 27.86 -7.05 9.85
N TRP A 41 27.27 -6.88 11.03
CA TRP A 41 26.95 -5.58 11.60
C TRP A 41 28.12 -5.03 12.39
N SER A 42 28.52 -3.79 12.13
CA SER A 42 29.67 -3.15 12.80
C SER A 42 29.49 -2.98 14.31
N ASN A 43 28.26 -2.76 14.77
CA ASN A 43 27.92 -2.54 16.18
C ASN A 43 26.72 -3.42 16.61
N GLY A 44 26.67 -4.67 16.10
CA GLY A 44 25.55 -5.58 16.35
C GLY A 44 24.29 -5.22 15.56
N VAL A 45 23.29 -6.11 15.63
CA VAL A 45 21.99 -5.93 14.98
C VAL A 45 21.34 -4.64 15.50
N PRO A 46 20.81 -3.78 14.61
CA PRO A 46 20.20 -2.52 15.04
C PRO A 46 19.00 -2.74 15.96
N LEU A 47 18.77 -1.77 16.82
CA LEU A 47 17.62 -1.64 17.70
C LEU A 47 16.89 -0.32 17.40
N ARG A 48 15.71 -0.12 18.00
CA ARG A 48 14.85 1.07 17.75
C ARG A 48 15.52 2.44 17.99
N ASN A 49 16.60 2.49 18.72
CA ASN A 49 17.39 3.71 18.99
C ASN A 49 18.69 3.79 18.20
N VAL A 50 18.96 2.83 17.30
CA VAL A 50 20.18 2.72 16.51
C VAL A 50 19.87 2.91 15.03
N ALA A 51 20.61 3.80 14.36
CA ALA A 51 20.47 3.96 12.91
C ALA A 51 21.16 2.81 12.17
N ALA A 52 20.47 2.21 11.19
CA ALA A 52 20.98 1.14 10.37
C ALA A 52 21.42 1.66 9.00
N ILE A 53 22.66 1.35 8.61
CA ILE A 53 23.23 1.69 7.30
C ILE A 53 23.57 0.39 6.58
N PHE A 54 23.13 0.24 5.34
CA PHE A 54 23.46 -0.90 4.50
C PHE A 54 24.42 -0.47 3.39
N THR A 55 25.60 -1.04 3.37
CA THR A 55 26.62 -0.85 2.32
C THR A 55 26.82 -2.11 1.49
N GLY A 56 26.28 -3.25 1.93
CA GLY A 56 26.28 -4.54 1.25
C GLY A 56 24.89 -5.15 1.16
N ASN A 57 24.77 -6.22 0.38
CA ASN A 57 23.51 -6.94 0.20
C ASN A 57 23.04 -7.58 1.51
N TYR A 58 21.74 -7.49 1.77
CA TYR A 58 21.11 -8.03 2.97
C TYR A 58 19.79 -8.68 2.66
N THR A 59 19.55 -9.84 3.24
CA THR A 59 18.22 -10.46 3.28
C THR A 59 17.86 -10.75 4.71
N SER A 60 16.70 -10.28 5.17
CA SER A 60 16.27 -10.47 6.55
C SER A 60 16.05 -11.95 6.86
N THR A 61 16.54 -12.39 8.01
CA THR A 61 16.31 -13.76 8.57
C THR A 61 15.35 -13.74 9.75
N ALA A 62 14.95 -12.54 10.20
CA ALA A 62 13.98 -12.26 11.25
C ALA A 62 13.46 -10.83 11.08
N ASP A 63 12.54 -10.43 11.95
CA ASP A 63 12.15 -9.02 12.07
C ASP A 63 13.37 -8.16 12.38
N LEU A 64 13.37 -6.94 11.84
CA LEU A 64 14.44 -5.97 12.03
C LEU A 64 13.86 -4.65 12.53
N GLU A 65 14.52 -4.09 13.53
CA GLU A 65 14.16 -2.77 14.06
C GLU A 65 15.33 -1.81 13.88
N ALA A 66 15.01 -0.56 13.57
CA ALA A 66 16.01 0.50 13.50
C ALA A 66 15.38 1.86 13.82
N CYS A 67 16.18 2.81 14.26
CA CYS A 67 15.75 4.19 14.42
C CYS A 67 15.52 4.87 13.07
N SER A 68 16.46 4.70 12.15
CA SER A 68 16.37 5.09 10.75
C SER A 68 17.09 4.07 9.89
N VAL A 69 16.78 4.04 8.60
CA VAL A 69 17.40 3.11 7.66
C VAL A 69 17.96 3.88 6.48
N THR A 70 19.22 3.61 6.15
CA THR A 70 19.87 4.12 4.94
C THR A 70 20.42 2.97 4.12
N ILE A 71 19.98 2.86 2.87
CA ILE A 71 20.52 1.92 1.89
C ILE A 71 21.42 2.69 0.94
N ASN A 72 22.70 2.40 0.97
CA ASN A 72 23.69 3.08 0.13
C ASN A 72 23.67 2.56 -1.31
N THR A 73 24.25 3.35 -2.20
CA THR A 73 24.41 2.99 -3.61
C THR A 73 25.01 1.59 -3.77
N GLY A 74 24.36 0.74 -4.57
CA GLY A 74 24.79 -0.62 -4.87
C GLY A 74 24.38 -1.68 -3.84
N ALA A 75 23.90 -1.30 -2.66
CA ALA A 75 23.37 -2.26 -1.69
C ALA A 75 21.95 -2.71 -2.07
N ASN A 76 21.69 -4.02 -2.01
CA ASN A 76 20.36 -4.60 -2.23
C ASN A 76 19.85 -5.20 -0.93
N VAL A 77 18.83 -4.58 -0.35
CA VAL A 77 18.21 -5.00 0.92
C VAL A 77 16.85 -5.62 0.64
N THR A 78 16.62 -6.82 1.16
CA THR A 78 15.34 -7.53 1.03
C THR A 78 14.79 -7.88 2.40
N ILE A 79 13.56 -7.45 2.66
CA ILE A 79 12.78 -7.93 3.80
C ILE A 79 11.97 -9.12 3.31
N ALA A 80 12.31 -10.29 3.82
CA ALA A 80 11.73 -11.56 3.39
C ALA A 80 10.28 -11.71 3.84
N ALA A 81 9.52 -12.55 3.15
CA ALA A 81 8.14 -12.86 3.52
C ALA A 81 8.02 -13.32 4.98
N GLY A 82 7.03 -12.81 5.68
CA GLY A 82 6.81 -13.06 7.10
C GLY A 82 7.58 -12.14 8.04
N HIS A 83 8.53 -11.32 7.53
CA HIS A 83 9.30 -10.41 8.37
C HIS A 83 8.81 -8.96 8.27
N THR A 84 9.02 -8.22 9.34
CA THR A 84 8.73 -6.80 9.45
C THR A 84 10.01 -6.01 9.64
N LEU A 85 10.19 -4.95 8.84
CA LEU A 85 11.14 -3.88 9.11
C LEU A 85 10.42 -2.76 9.86
N THR A 86 10.72 -2.58 11.15
CA THR A 86 10.20 -1.47 11.95
C THR A 86 11.21 -0.34 12.02
N VAL A 87 10.84 0.84 11.55
CA VAL A 87 11.71 2.02 11.51
C VAL A 87 11.12 3.14 12.36
N GLY A 88 11.88 3.63 13.32
CA GLY A 88 11.47 4.75 14.17
C GLY A 88 11.17 6.01 13.38
N GLY A 89 12.02 6.34 12.42
CA GLY A 89 11.98 7.55 11.60
C GLY A 89 12.00 7.26 10.09
N SER A 90 12.97 7.86 9.39
CA SER A 90 13.04 7.85 7.92
C SER A 90 13.67 6.60 7.32
N VAL A 91 13.25 6.31 6.09
CA VAL A 91 13.90 5.37 5.18
C VAL A 91 14.50 6.17 4.03
N THR A 92 15.81 5.98 3.78
CA THR A 92 16.56 6.64 2.72
C THR A 92 17.19 5.59 1.81
N VAL A 93 16.90 5.65 0.51
CA VAL A 93 17.55 4.83 -0.51
C VAL A 93 18.35 5.73 -1.43
N VAL A 94 19.66 5.48 -1.50
CA VAL A 94 20.62 6.35 -2.20
C VAL A 94 21.03 5.72 -3.54
N GLY A 95 21.00 6.53 -4.59
CA GLY A 95 21.52 6.18 -5.90
C GLY A 95 20.89 4.89 -6.47
N THR A 96 21.71 3.86 -6.69
CA THR A 96 21.30 2.55 -7.21
C THR A 96 21.00 1.52 -6.10
N GLY A 97 20.98 1.95 -4.84
CA GLY A 97 20.51 1.09 -3.74
C GLY A 97 19.07 0.62 -3.94
N THR A 98 18.73 -0.52 -3.38
CA THR A 98 17.36 -1.05 -3.43
C THR A 98 16.90 -1.52 -2.06
N LEU A 99 15.65 -1.23 -1.71
CA LEU A 99 14.94 -1.85 -0.59
C LEU A 99 13.70 -2.56 -1.14
N THR A 100 13.66 -3.88 -1.01
CA THR A 100 12.52 -4.69 -1.42
C THR A 100 11.77 -5.20 -0.20
N ILE A 101 10.48 -4.89 -0.13
CA ILE A 101 9.54 -5.46 0.82
C ILE A 101 8.78 -6.57 0.08
N ASN A 102 9.14 -7.82 0.33
CA ASN A 102 8.56 -8.97 -0.36
C ASN A 102 7.05 -9.10 -0.09
N ASN A 103 6.38 -9.90 -0.90
CA ASN A 103 5.00 -10.29 -0.60
C ASN A 103 4.93 -10.92 0.80
N ASN A 104 3.92 -10.52 1.60
CA ASN A 104 3.77 -10.90 3.00
C ASN A 104 4.88 -10.38 3.95
N ALA A 105 5.72 -9.45 3.51
CA ALA A 105 6.58 -8.67 4.39
C ALA A 105 5.99 -7.28 4.65
N ALA A 106 6.50 -6.60 5.68
CA ALA A 106 6.02 -5.28 6.06
C ALA A 106 7.15 -4.27 6.29
N LEU A 107 6.91 -3.03 5.88
CA LEU A 107 7.63 -1.84 6.36
C LEU A 107 6.69 -1.07 7.29
N ARG A 108 7.03 -0.99 8.56
CA ARG A 108 6.30 -0.24 9.58
C ARG A 108 7.13 0.95 10.02
N GLN A 109 6.60 2.16 9.86
CA GLN A 109 7.23 3.38 10.37
C GLN A 109 6.46 3.91 11.58
N ILE A 110 7.18 4.48 12.57
CA ILE A 110 6.60 4.95 13.83
C ILE A 110 6.37 6.45 13.80
N ASP A 111 7.38 7.25 13.38
CA ASP A 111 7.23 8.69 13.25
C ASP A 111 6.52 9.04 11.95
N GLY A 112 5.24 9.41 12.05
CA GLY A 112 4.42 9.82 10.90
C GLY A 112 4.92 11.08 10.20
N ASN A 113 5.78 11.87 10.83
CA ASN A 113 6.38 13.08 10.24
C ASN A 113 7.71 12.82 9.55
N ALA A 114 8.26 11.60 9.69
CA ALA A 114 9.51 11.26 9.04
C ALA A 114 9.39 11.27 7.51
N VAL A 115 10.33 11.93 6.86
CA VAL A 115 10.37 12.07 5.40
C VAL A 115 11.24 10.96 4.79
N ASN A 116 10.62 10.17 3.92
CA ASN A 116 11.31 9.13 3.17
C ASN A 116 11.95 9.69 1.89
N THR A 117 13.07 9.12 1.47
CA THR A 117 13.80 9.53 0.26
C THR A 117 14.23 8.31 -0.55
N GLY A 118 14.09 8.40 -1.87
CA GLY A 118 14.42 7.31 -2.80
C GLY A 118 13.31 6.28 -2.90
N ASN A 119 13.36 5.51 -3.98
CA ASN A 119 12.34 4.51 -4.29
C ASN A 119 12.62 3.20 -3.57
N ILE A 120 11.56 2.59 -3.05
CA ILE A 120 11.57 1.20 -2.61
C ILE A 120 10.74 0.34 -3.56
N ILE A 121 10.85 -0.97 -3.44
CA ILE A 121 10.04 -1.96 -4.15
C ILE A 121 9.14 -2.64 -3.12
N VAL A 122 7.83 -2.63 -3.37
CA VAL A 122 6.86 -3.35 -2.53
C VAL A 122 6.15 -4.39 -3.39
N GLN A 123 6.28 -5.66 -3.03
CA GLN A 123 5.64 -6.76 -3.73
C GLN A 123 4.34 -7.15 -3.03
N ARG A 124 3.28 -7.31 -3.81
CA ARG A 124 1.97 -7.80 -3.33
C ARG A 124 1.35 -8.70 -4.39
N ASN A 125 0.96 -9.88 -3.98
CA ASN A 125 0.34 -10.85 -4.86
C ASN A 125 -1.18 -10.73 -4.81
N SER A 126 -1.84 -10.93 -5.94
CA SER A 126 -3.28 -11.12 -5.97
C SER A 126 -3.67 -12.48 -5.39
N THR A 127 -4.96 -12.71 -5.12
CA THR A 127 -5.52 -14.06 -5.18
C THR A 127 -5.44 -14.59 -6.61
N GLY A 128 -5.68 -15.88 -6.81
CA GLY A 128 -5.70 -16.44 -8.16
C GLY A 128 -6.80 -15.78 -8.99
N MET A 129 -6.44 -15.34 -10.19
CA MET A 129 -7.34 -14.70 -11.17
C MET A 129 -7.25 -15.43 -12.50
N VAL A 130 -8.32 -15.36 -13.29
CA VAL A 130 -8.38 -15.84 -14.67
C VAL A 130 -8.47 -14.66 -15.63
N ARG A 131 -8.30 -14.96 -16.93
CA ARG A 131 -8.46 -13.95 -17.98
C ARG A 131 -9.81 -13.24 -17.86
N LEU A 132 -9.79 -11.92 -17.98
CA LEU A 132 -10.91 -10.97 -17.84
C LEU A 132 -11.29 -10.60 -16.38
N ASP A 133 -10.75 -11.27 -15.37
CA ASP A 133 -10.98 -10.86 -13.98
C ASP A 133 -10.46 -9.46 -13.70
N TYR A 134 -11.12 -8.77 -12.78
CA TYR A 134 -10.68 -7.50 -12.21
C TYR A 134 -10.24 -7.70 -10.78
N THR A 135 -9.14 -7.04 -10.41
CA THR A 135 -8.65 -7.03 -9.02
C THR A 135 -8.51 -5.60 -8.54
N ALA A 136 -8.88 -5.36 -7.27
CA ALA A 136 -8.69 -4.08 -6.62
C ALA A 136 -7.24 -3.91 -6.16
N TRP A 137 -6.61 -2.82 -6.56
CA TRP A 137 -5.24 -2.48 -6.24
C TRP A 137 -5.12 -1.09 -5.64
N SER A 138 -4.18 -0.91 -4.73
CA SER A 138 -3.77 0.38 -4.16
C SER A 138 -2.27 0.39 -3.97
N SER A 139 -1.63 1.52 -4.22
CA SER A 139 -0.18 1.65 -4.09
C SER A 139 0.22 2.07 -2.68
N PRO A 140 1.22 1.40 -2.08
CA PRO A 140 1.85 1.82 -0.84
C PRO A 140 2.98 2.85 -1.04
N VAL A 141 3.21 3.26 -2.29
CA VAL A 141 4.28 4.19 -2.68
C VAL A 141 3.77 5.28 -3.60
N SER A 142 4.43 6.43 -3.62
CA SER A 142 4.15 7.51 -4.55
C SER A 142 4.81 7.28 -5.91
N GLY A 143 4.25 7.87 -6.97
CA GLY A 143 4.85 7.88 -8.31
C GLY A 143 4.57 6.63 -9.15
N GLN A 144 3.97 5.57 -8.60
CA GLN A 144 3.63 4.38 -9.37
C GLN A 144 2.48 4.67 -10.35
N GLN A 145 2.73 4.51 -11.63
CA GLN A 145 1.73 4.63 -12.68
C GLN A 145 0.94 3.33 -12.86
N LEU A 146 -0.35 3.42 -13.17
CA LEU A 146 -1.24 2.27 -13.36
C LEU A 146 -0.73 1.31 -14.45
N GLN A 147 -0.39 1.82 -15.64
CA GLN A 147 0.12 0.99 -16.72
C GLN A 147 1.48 0.38 -16.40
N ALA A 148 2.36 1.11 -15.70
CA ALA A 148 3.66 0.58 -15.30
C ALA A 148 3.55 -0.53 -14.26
N PHE A 149 2.48 -0.50 -13.44
CA PHE A 149 2.17 -1.58 -12.50
C PHE A 149 1.65 -2.83 -13.21
N SER A 150 0.79 -2.67 -14.24
CA SER A 150 0.22 -3.79 -15.01
C SER A 150 0.39 -3.55 -16.52
N PRO A 151 1.62 -3.74 -17.04
CA PRO A 151 1.99 -3.28 -18.39
C PRO A 151 1.22 -3.98 -19.52
N ASN A 152 0.78 -5.21 -19.31
CA ASN A 152 0.06 -6.00 -20.32
C ASN A 152 -1.48 -5.80 -20.25
N THR A 153 -1.98 -5.06 -19.28
CA THR A 153 -3.39 -4.67 -19.23
C THR A 153 -3.67 -3.64 -20.33
N LEU A 154 -4.78 -3.81 -21.05
CA LEU A 154 -5.20 -2.83 -22.06
C LEU A 154 -5.43 -1.46 -21.42
N ALA A 155 -4.97 -0.39 -22.09
CA ALA A 155 -4.99 0.97 -21.57
C ALA A 155 -6.39 1.50 -21.17
N ASN A 156 -7.46 0.90 -21.67
CA ASN A 156 -8.85 1.23 -21.35
C ASN A 156 -9.49 0.26 -20.34
N ARG A 157 -8.67 -0.46 -19.56
CA ARG A 157 -9.12 -1.45 -18.57
C ARG A 157 -8.63 -1.15 -17.16
N PHE A 158 -8.41 0.13 -16.87
CA PHE A 158 -8.14 0.69 -15.54
C PHE A 158 -9.35 1.52 -15.13
N TYR A 159 -9.86 1.31 -13.92
CA TYR A 159 -11.09 1.95 -13.45
C TYR A 159 -10.91 2.47 -12.03
N GLU A 160 -11.54 3.60 -11.77
CA GLU A 160 -11.80 4.11 -10.43
C GLU A 160 -13.29 3.99 -10.12
N TYR A 161 -13.64 4.01 -8.85
CA TYR A 161 -15.02 4.07 -8.41
C TYR A 161 -15.36 5.49 -7.97
N LEU A 162 -16.26 6.12 -8.68
CA LEU A 162 -16.73 7.46 -8.35
C LEU A 162 -18.19 7.42 -7.93
N TYR A 163 -18.48 8.08 -6.81
CA TYR A 163 -19.84 8.40 -6.44
C TYR A 163 -20.24 9.73 -7.06
N THR A 164 -21.26 9.77 -7.90
CA THR A 164 -21.69 10.99 -8.58
C THR A 164 -22.76 11.79 -7.85
N GLY A 165 -23.21 11.36 -6.69
CA GLY A 165 -24.25 12.04 -5.93
C GLY A 165 -25.67 11.83 -6.46
N THR A 166 -25.87 11.04 -7.50
CA THR A 166 -27.18 10.67 -8.02
C THR A 166 -27.75 9.45 -7.28
N THR A 167 -29.05 9.20 -7.45
CA THR A 167 -29.72 8.00 -6.87
C THR A 167 -29.29 6.69 -7.52
N THR A 168 -28.62 6.76 -8.67
CA THR A 168 -28.02 5.60 -9.33
C THR A 168 -26.58 5.50 -8.85
N PRO A 169 -26.19 4.40 -8.17
CA PRO A 169 -24.81 4.21 -7.77
C PRO A 169 -23.96 4.26 -9.03
N THR A 170 -23.03 5.16 -9.07
CA THR A 170 -22.20 5.27 -10.22
C THR A 170 -21.18 4.21 -10.23
N ALA A 171 -21.15 3.73 -11.32
CA ALA A 171 -20.31 2.77 -11.92
C ALA A 171 -18.83 3.09 -11.80
N TYR A 172 -18.03 2.07 -11.96
CA TYR A 172 -16.64 2.20 -12.32
C TYR A 172 -16.48 3.07 -13.54
N GLN A 173 -15.60 4.08 -13.45
CA GLN A 173 -15.25 4.94 -14.56
C GLN A 173 -13.84 4.64 -15.03
N SER A 174 -13.66 4.56 -16.34
CA SER A 174 -12.35 4.36 -16.93
C SER A 174 -11.44 5.54 -16.60
N VAL A 175 -10.24 5.25 -16.15
CA VAL A 175 -9.20 6.21 -15.86
C VAL A 175 -8.02 6.01 -16.83
N SER A 176 -7.31 7.09 -17.15
CA SER A 176 -6.14 6.98 -18.02
C SER A 176 -5.11 6.02 -17.45
N ALA A 177 -4.60 5.13 -18.26
CA ALA A 177 -3.54 4.20 -17.90
C ALA A 177 -2.24 4.91 -17.46
N THR A 178 -2.04 6.17 -17.87
CA THR A 178 -0.90 7.01 -17.48
C THR A 178 -1.10 7.70 -16.12
N THR A 179 -2.26 7.53 -15.49
CA THR A 179 -2.52 8.06 -14.15
C THR A 179 -1.64 7.34 -13.12
N ASN A 180 -1.11 8.07 -12.15
CA ASN A 180 -0.46 7.49 -10.99
C ASN A 180 -1.50 7.05 -9.96
N PHE A 181 -1.20 5.97 -9.24
CA PHE A 181 -1.96 5.63 -8.04
C PHE A 181 -1.97 6.79 -7.06
N LEU A 182 -3.15 7.18 -6.61
CA LEU A 182 -3.31 8.17 -5.55
C LEU A 182 -3.26 7.48 -4.17
N LYS A 183 -2.63 8.14 -3.22
CA LYS A 183 -2.48 7.67 -1.83
C LYS A 183 -3.86 7.33 -1.22
N GLY A 184 -4.05 6.10 -0.76
CA GLY A 184 -5.28 5.62 -0.12
C GLY A 184 -6.44 5.29 -1.07
N LYS A 185 -6.31 5.53 -2.38
CA LYS A 185 -7.35 5.24 -3.38
C LYS A 185 -7.16 3.85 -3.97
N GLY A 186 -8.27 3.13 -4.12
CA GLY A 186 -8.31 1.87 -4.84
C GLY A 186 -8.61 2.05 -6.33
N TYR A 187 -8.11 1.11 -7.13
CA TYR A 187 -8.36 1.03 -8.57
C TYR A 187 -8.69 -0.40 -8.94
N MET A 188 -9.67 -0.60 -9.82
CA MET A 188 -9.94 -1.90 -10.42
C MET A 188 -9.14 -2.03 -11.71
N ILE A 189 -8.31 -3.06 -11.78
CA ILE A 189 -7.43 -3.32 -12.92
C ILE A 189 -7.77 -4.70 -13.46
N ARG A 190 -8.06 -4.79 -14.76
CA ARG A 190 -8.37 -6.05 -15.42
C ARG A 190 -7.09 -6.85 -15.70
N ALA A 191 -7.18 -8.17 -15.57
CA ALA A 191 -6.15 -9.06 -16.07
C ALA A 191 -5.85 -8.79 -17.55
N ALA A 192 -4.61 -9.02 -17.97
CA ALA A 192 -4.20 -8.87 -19.36
C ALA A 192 -5.01 -9.77 -20.30
N ASN A 193 -5.11 -9.41 -21.59
CA ASN A 193 -5.86 -10.21 -22.53
C ASN A 193 -5.26 -11.60 -22.78
N ASP A 194 -3.98 -11.74 -22.61
CA ASP A 194 -3.19 -12.97 -22.70
C ASP A 194 -3.05 -13.70 -21.37
N TRP A 195 -3.74 -13.21 -20.29
CA TRP A 195 -3.73 -13.86 -18.99
C TRP A 195 -4.29 -15.28 -19.06
N PRO A 196 -3.76 -16.24 -18.28
CA PRO A 196 -4.27 -17.61 -18.28
C PRO A 196 -5.77 -17.71 -17.98
N VAL A 197 -6.42 -18.70 -18.58
CA VAL A 197 -7.82 -19.07 -18.26
C VAL A 197 -7.90 -19.96 -17.01
N THR A 198 -6.76 -20.42 -16.51
CA THR A 198 -6.62 -21.13 -15.23
C THR A 198 -6.25 -20.13 -14.14
N SER A 199 -6.71 -20.38 -12.92
CA SER A 199 -6.43 -19.51 -11.76
C SER A 199 -4.92 -19.31 -11.57
N THR A 200 -4.45 -18.09 -11.77
CA THR A 200 -3.03 -17.71 -11.74
C THR A 200 -2.85 -16.45 -10.90
N VAL A 201 -1.82 -16.43 -10.05
CA VAL A 201 -1.50 -15.28 -9.20
C VAL A 201 -0.79 -14.20 -10.01
N PHE A 202 -1.26 -12.94 -9.90
CA PHE A 202 -0.53 -11.79 -10.39
C PHE A 202 0.44 -11.30 -9.31
N ASN A 203 1.73 -11.29 -9.65
CA ASN A 203 2.79 -10.82 -8.76
C ASN A 203 2.97 -9.31 -8.92
N GLY A 204 2.15 -8.52 -8.23
CA GLY A 204 2.18 -7.08 -8.32
C GLY A 204 3.44 -6.50 -7.66
N GLN A 205 4.05 -5.51 -8.32
CA GLN A 205 5.20 -4.79 -7.82
C GLN A 205 4.99 -3.29 -7.94
N PHE A 206 5.10 -2.61 -6.81
CA PHE A 206 5.05 -1.15 -6.72
C PHE A 206 6.45 -0.61 -6.51
N THR A 207 6.80 0.45 -7.24
CA THR A 207 8.11 1.12 -7.11
C THR A 207 7.89 2.62 -6.93
N GLY A 208 8.45 3.18 -5.85
CA GLY A 208 8.32 4.61 -5.52
C GLY A 208 8.71 4.91 -4.08
N VAL A 209 8.52 6.14 -3.66
CA VAL A 209 8.80 6.56 -2.28
C VAL A 209 7.67 6.06 -1.37
N PRO A 210 7.96 5.31 -0.29
CA PRO A 210 6.92 4.75 0.57
C PRO A 210 6.12 5.86 1.26
N PHE A 211 4.80 5.68 1.30
CA PHE A 211 3.94 6.56 2.05
C PHE A 211 4.11 6.34 3.55
N ASN A 212 4.05 7.45 4.29
CA ASN A 212 4.17 7.49 5.73
C ASN A 212 3.21 8.53 6.31
N GLY A 213 2.95 8.45 7.61
CA GLY A 213 2.08 9.37 8.34
C GLY A 213 0.59 9.19 8.05
N ASP A 214 -0.21 10.04 8.67
CA ASP A 214 -1.65 10.00 8.50
C ASP A 214 -2.08 10.32 7.06
N VAL A 215 -3.15 9.68 6.62
CA VAL A 215 -3.73 9.90 5.29
C VAL A 215 -5.20 10.24 5.44
N THR A 216 -5.59 11.43 5.02
CA THR A 216 -6.98 11.85 4.98
C THR A 216 -7.51 11.82 3.55
N MET A 217 -8.68 11.24 3.36
CA MET A 217 -9.35 11.18 2.07
C MET A 217 -10.78 11.70 2.18
N SER A 218 -11.21 12.48 1.19
CA SER A 218 -12.62 12.82 1.02
C SER A 218 -13.37 11.67 0.38
N LEU A 219 -14.51 11.31 0.95
CA LEU A 219 -15.39 10.27 0.44
C LEU A 219 -16.62 10.88 -0.23
N GLY A 220 -17.08 10.21 -1.28
CA GLY A 220 -18.42 10.42 -1.81
C GLY A 220 -19.47 9.71 -0.94
N LYS A 221 -20.72 10.07 -1.12
CA LYS A 221 -21.86 9.43 -0.46
C LYS A 221 -22.07 8.01 -1.02
N GLY A 222 -22.19 7.00 -0.16
CA GLY A 222 -22.35 5.60 -0.55
C GLY A 222 -21.02 4.82 -0.59
N TYR A 223 -20.87 3.91 -1.55
CA TYR A 223 -19.67 3.10 -1.66
C TYR A 223 -18.46 3.89 -2.19
N ASN A 224 -17.29 3.62 -1.65
CA ASN A 224 -16.02 4.18 -2.08
C ASN A 224 -14.99 3.06 -2.20
N LEU A 225 -14.19 3.07 -3.25
CA LEU A 225 -13.10 2.12 -3.43
C LEU A 225 -11.82 2.68 -2.81
N LEU A 226 -11.49 2.16 -1.66
CA LEU A 226 -10.34 2.55 -0.85
C LEU A 226 -9.24 1.51 -0.95
N GLY A 227 -8.03 1.89 -0.55
CA GLY A 227 -6.92 0.97 -0.47
C GLY A 227 -5.96 1.33 0.66
N ASN A 228 -5.27 0.34 1.18
CA ASN A 228 -4.24 0.54 2.19
C ASN A 228 -3.07 1.35 1.60
N PRO A 229 -2.77 2.55 2.13
CA PRO A 229 -1.67 3.39 1.63
C PRO A 229 -0.29 3.00 2.14
N TYR A 230 -0.17 1.97 2.97
CA TYR A 230 1.08 1.62 3.63
C TYR A 230 1.68 0.30 3.12
N ALA A 231 2.98 0.20 3.19
CA ALA A 231 3.71 -1.05 2.90
C ALA A 231 3.66 -2.07 4.06
N SER A 232 2.64 -1.96 4.92
CA SER A 232 2.35 -2.84 6.05
C SER A 232 0.87 -3.22 6.08
N PRO A 233 0.48 -4.32 6.71
CA PRO A 233 -0.92 -4.60 6.99
C PRO A 233 -1.57 -3.48 7.80
N MET A 234 -2.87 -3.28 7.59
CA MET A 234 -3.69 -2.32 8.33
C MET A 234 -4.64 -3.05 9.27
N ASN A 235 -4.76 -2.56 10.50
CA ASN A 235 -5.76 -3.06 11.43
C ASN A 235 -7.14 -2.48 11.06
N THR A 236 -8.01 -3.32 10.52
CA THR A 236 -9.33 -2.90 10.02
C THR A 236 -10.29 -2.51 11.13
N THR A 237 -10.22 -3.16 12.31
CA THR A 237 -11.01 -2.76 13.48
C THR A 237 -10.64 -1.34 13.91
N LYS A 238 -9.34 -1.08 14.08
CA LYS A 238 -8.84 0.25 14.42
C LYS A 238 -9.23 1.30 13.38
N PHE A 239 -9.19 0.95 12.10
CA PHE A 239 -9.62 1.85 11.02
C PHE A 239 -11.11 2.22 11.16
N LEU A 240 -11.99 1.26 11.48
CA LEU A 240 -13.41 1.51 11.72
C LEU A 240 -13.61 2.37 12.97
N ASP A 241 -12.90 2.07 14.06
CA ASP A 241 -12.97 2.83 15.32
C ASP A 241 -12.52 4.29 15.14
N ASP A 242 -11.53 4.54 14.31
CA ASP A 242 -11.04 5.90 14.00
C ASP A 242 -11.97 6.67 13.04
N ASN A 243 -12.91 5.99 12.37
CA ASN A 243 -13.82 6.58 11.39
C ASN A 243 -15.31 6.25 11.64
N PRO A 244 -15.82 6.38 12.90
CA PRO A 244 -17.12 5.84 13.29
C PRO A 244 -18.32 6.51 12.60
N SER A 245 -18.17 7.76 12.17
CA SER A 245 -19.24 8.53 11.53
C SER A 245 -19.30 8.35 10.02
N THR A 246 -18.31 7.70 9.43
CA THR A 246 -18.13 7.67 7.98
C THR A 246 -18.17 6.27 7.38
N VAL A 247 -17.81 5.25 8.15
CA VAL A 247 -17.67 3.88 7.65
C VAL A 247 -18.53 2.94 8.46
N GLY A 248 -19.60 2.42 7.85
CA GLY A 248 -20.46 1.41 8.49
C GLY A 248 -19.91 -0.02 8.38
N ALA A 249 -19.21 -0.32 7.28
CA ALA A 249 -18.64 -1.63 7.01
C ALA A 249 -17.53 -1.56 5.96
N LEU A 250 -16.61 -2.51 6.01
CA LEU A 250 -15.60 -2.75 4.99
C LEU A 250 -15.97 -4.00 4.18
N TYR A 251 -15.91 -3.90 2.87
CA TYR A 251 -16.09 -5.00 1.95
C TYR A 251 -14.77 -5.28 1.23
N PHE A 252 -14.33 -6.52 1.26
CA PHE A 252 -13.10 -6.93 0.61
C PHE A 252 -13.43 -7.60 -0.73
N TRP A 253 -12.81 -7.09 -1.79
CA TRP A 253 -12.94 -7.72 -3.10
C TRP A 253 -12.19 -9.05 -3.14
N THR A 254 -12.84 -10.08 -3.64
CA THR A 254 -12.22 -11.39 -3.91
C THR A 254 -12.90 -12.05 -5.10
N HIS A 255 -12.19 -12.96 -5.77
CA HIS A 255 -12.73 -13.79 -6.84
C HIS A 255 -13.36 -15.04 -6.25
N THR A 256 -14.68 -15.16 -6.35
CA THR A 256 -15.41 -16.37 -5.93
C THR A 256 -15.90 -17.17 -7.12
N VAL A 257 -16.02 -16.54 -8.29
CA VAL A 257 -16.43 -17.16 -9.57
C VAL A 257 -15.54 -16.60 -10.67
N PRO A 258 -15.07 -17.45 -11.62
CA PRO A 258 -14.34 -16.97 -12.79
C PRO A 258 -15.18 -15.97 -13.59
N ALA A 259 -14.53 -14.94 -14.15
CA ALA A 259 -15.17 -14.05 -15.09
C ALA A 259 -15.62 -14.84 -16.31
N SER A 260 -16.88 -14.67 -16.72
CA SER A 260 -17.40 -15.21 -17.98
C SER A 260 -17.57 -14.08 -19.00
N GLU A 261 -17.28 -14.37 -20.28
CA GLU A 261 -17.51 -13.42 -21.36
C GLU A 261 -19.00 -13.05 -21.40
N GLY A 262 -19.33 -11.77 -21.18
CA GLY A 262 -20.70 -11.26 -21.33
C GLY A 262 -21.45 -10.91 -20.04
N ILE A 263 -20.84 -10.92 -18.88
CA ILE A 263 -21.48 -10.55 -17.59
C ILE A 263 -20.98 -9.17 -17.07
N TYR A 264 -20.45 -8.28 -17.90
CA TYR A 264 -19.99 -6.95 -17.48
C TYR A 264 -20.68 -5.84 -18.26
#